data_a8772c085748875035f1d08342a5aac9
#
_entry.id   a8772c085748875035f1d08342a5aac9
#
_cell.length_a   1.000
_cell.length_b   1.000
_cell.length_c   1.000
_cell.angle_alpha   90.00
_cell.angle_beta   90.00
_cell.angle_gamma   90.00
#
_symmetry.space_group_name_H-M   'P 1'
#
loop_
_entity.id
_entity.type
_entity.pdbx_description
1 polymer ?
#
loop_
_entity_poly.entity_id
_entity_poly.type
_entity_poly.pdbx_seq_one_letter_code
_entity_poly.pdbx_strand_id
1 'polypeptide(L)'
;MPQRIVLMFGLSLGGFALLGWLSGQAWFYGGLGVRINLAAPNDALALLLFMLALPVFGYFLSPLTAMLSRRHEFEADAYAASQASGADLTTALLKLHEDNAATLTPDPVYVRFHYSHPPATERLAALQSAAGTAA
;
A
#
# COMPACT_ATOMS: atom_id res chain seq x y z
N MET A 1 -12.50 8.17 -9.90
CA MET A 1 -11.44 7.64 -10.80
C MET A 1 -10.37 8.68 -11.18
N PRO A 2 -10.67 9.92 -11.61
CA PRO A 2 -9.62 10.88 -12.05
C PRO A 2 -8.62 11.26 -10.96
N GLN A 3 -9.04 11.39 -9.70
CA GLN A 3 -8.16 11.77 -8.59
C GLN A 3 -6.99 10.79 -8.36
N ARG A 4 -7.22 9.49 -8.51
CA ARG A 4 -6.16 8.48 -8.36
C ARG A 4 -5.11 8.58 -9.48
N ILE A 5 -5.56 8.84 -10.71
CA ILE A 5 -4.67 9.01 -11.87
C ILE A 5 -3.79 10.25 -11.65
N VAL A 6 -4.39 11.37 -11.25
CA VAL A 6 -3.66 12.61 -10.97
C VAL A 6 -2.65 12.42 -9.83
N LEU A 7 -3.04 11.72 -8.75
CA LEU A 7 -2.14 11.40 -7.65
C LEU A 7 -0.96 10.54 -8.10
N MET A 8 -1.22 9.48 -8.85
CA MET A 8 -0.17 8.58 -9.35
C MET A 8 0.79 9.30 -10.31
N PHE A 9 0.24 10.13 -11.19
CA PHE A 9 1.04 10.97 -12.08
C PHE A 9 1.91 11.95 -11.28
N GLY A 10 1.33 12.63 -10.29
CA GLY A 10 2.07 13.56 -9.42
C GLY A 10 3.18 12.87 -8.63
N LEU A 11 2.92 11.66 -8.08
CA LEU A 11 3.93 10.87 -7.39
C LEU A 11 5.06 10.44 -8.32
N SER A 12 4.72 9.99 -9.53
CA SER A 12 5.74 9.62 -10.55
C SER A 12 6.60 10.82 -10.95
N LEU A 13 5.96 11.97 -11.21
CA LEU A 13 6.68 13.19 -11.56
C LEU A 13 7.57 13.66 -10.42
N GLY A 14 7.08 13.61 -9.18
CA GLY A 14 7.86 13.90 -7.97
C GLY A 14 9.05 12.97 -7.80
N GLY A 15 8.86 11.68 -8.05
CA GLY A 15 9.93 10.68 -8.03
C GLY A 15 11.03 10.95 -9.07
N PHE A 16 10.66 11.29 -10.30
CA PHE A 16 11.63 11.67 -11.34
C PHE A 16 12.32 12.99 -11.03
N ALA A 17 11.60 13.99 -10.50
CA ALA A 17 12.20 15.25 -10.08
C ALA A 17 13.22 15.03 -8.94
N LEU A 18 12.89 14.19 -7.96
CA LEU A 18 13.79 13.80 -6.89
C LEU A 18 15.04 13.08 -7.44
N LEU A 19 14.86 12.11 -8.34
CA LEU A 19 15.96 11.41 -8.98
C LEU A 19 16.87 12.39 -9.74
N GLY A 20 16.30 13.30 -10.52
CA GLY A 20 17.07 14.33 -11.24
C GLY A 20 17.85 15.25 -10.30
N TRP A 21 17.27 15.61 -9.16
CA TRP A 21 17.99 16.39 -8.15
C TRP A 21 19.10 15.57 -7.48
N LEU A 22 18.83 14.30 -7.10
CA LEU A 22 19.80 13.40 -6.47
C LEU A 22 20.98 13.09 -7.40
N SER A 23 20.76 13.00 -8.70
CA SER A 23 21.83 12.70 -9.67
C SER A 23 22.97 13.74 -9.68
N GLY A 24 22.68 14.97 -9.25
CA GLY A 24 23.68 16.03 -9.06
C GLY A 24 24.34 16.07 -7.68
N GLN A 25 23.96 15.19 -6.74
CA GLN A 25 24.41 15.29 -5.35
C GLN A 25 25.51 14.27 -5.01
N ALA A 26 26.73 14.74 -4.74
CA ALA A 26 27.87 13.87 -4.37
C ALA A 26 27.57 13.02 -3.11
N TRP A 27 26.87 13.59 -2.12
CA TRP A 27 26.53 12.90 -0.89
C TRP A 27 25.61 11.69 -1.11
N PHE A 28 24.74 11.75 -2.13
CA PHE A 28 23.88 10.63 -2.49
C PHE A 28 24.68 9.39 -2.87
N TYR A 29 25.67 9.56 -3.72
CA TYR A 29 26.55 8.45 -4.14
C TYR A 29 27.45 8.01 -3.00
N GLY A 30 28.09 8.97 -2.30
CA GLY A 30 28.98 8.69 -1.18
C GLY A 30 28.28 7.98 -0.03
N GLY A 31 27.03 8.34 0.27
CA GLY A 31 26.22 7.67 1.29
C GLY A 31 25.85 6.24 0.93
N LEU A 32 25.81 5.90 -0.36
CA LEU A 32 25.61 4.54 -0.88
C LEU A 32 26.93 3.82 -1.20
N GLY A 33 28.07 4.36 -0.76
CA GLY A 33 29.39 3.74 -0.89
C GLY A 33 30.03 3.86 -2.27
N VAL A 34 29.51 4.72 -3.15
CA VAL A 34 29.98 4.88 -4.53
C VAL A 34 30.74 6.20 -4.69
N ARG A 35 31.94 6.13 -5.28
CA ARG A 35 32.71 7.31 -5.65
C ARG A 35 32.47 7.64 -7.12
N ILE A 36 32.10 8.88 -7.40
CA ILE A 36 31.82 9.35 -8.77
C ILE A 36 32.63 10.59 -9.12
N ASN A 37 32.74 10.83 -10.42
CA ASN A 37 33.18 12.11 -10.98
C ASN A 37 31.95 12.91 -11.45
N LEU A 38 31.58 13.96 -10.72
CA LEU A 38 30.44 14.81 -11.08
C LEU A 38 30.66 15.62 -12.37
N ALA A 39 31.87 15.67 -12.90
CA ALA A 39 32.15 16.29 -14.19
C ALA A 39 31.73 15.42 -15.40
N ALA A 40 31.32 14.15 -15.14
CA ALA A 40 30.80 13.23 -16.14
C ALA A 40 29.32 12.93 -15.88
N PRO A 41 28.53 12.57 -16.92
CA PRO A 41 27.15 12.11 -16.72
C PRO A 41 27.10 10.85 -15.88
N ASN A 42 26.30 10.86 -14.80
CA ASN A 42 26.10 9.72 -13.88
C ASN A 42 24.64 9.27 -13.82
N ASP A 43 23.81 9.64 -14.79
CA ASP A 43 22.36 9.44 -14.73
C ASP A 43 21.96 7.97 -14.64
N ALA A 44 22.64 7.08 -15.38
CA ALA A 44 22.39 5.63 -15.32
C ALA A 44 22.74 5.06 -13.94
N LEU A 45 23.85 5.51 -13.35
CA LEU A 45 24.27 5.09 -12.01
C LEU A 45 23.31 5.66 -10.94
N ALA A 46 22.89 6.92 -11.09
CA ALA A 46 21.90 7.53 -10.20
C ALA A 46 20.58 6.76 -10.23
N LEU A 47 20.08 6.41 -11.40
CA LEU A 47 18.88 5.60 -11.57
C LEU A 47 19.02 4.23 -10.89
N LEU A 48 20.13 3.54 -11.11
CA LEU A 48 20.40 2.23 -10.50
C LEU A 48 20.40 2.32 -8.96
N LEU A 49 21.13 3.27 -8.41
CA LEU A 49 21.23 3.46 -6.96
C LEU A 49 19.88 3.88 -6.36
N PHE A 50 19.14 4.73 -7.04
CA PHE A 50 17.79 5.12 -6.63
C PHE A 50 16.83 3.92 -6.59
N MET A 51 16.86 3.07 -7.63
CA MET A 51 16.05 1.85 -7.68
C MET A 51 16.43 0.84 -6.59
N LEU A 52 17.69 0.77 -6.20
CA LEU A 52 18.15 -0.09 -5.10
C LEU A 52 17.78 0.47 -3.72
N ALA A 53 17.80 1.79 -3.55
CA ALA A 53 17.47 2.45 -2.29
C ALA A 53 15.95 2.57 -2.06
N LEU A 54 15.17 2.77 -3.11
CA LEU A 54 13.73 3.02 -3.02
C LEU A 54 12.94 1.94 -2.26
N PRO A 55 13.18 0.63 -2.46
CA PRO A 55 12.49 -0.43 -1.71
C PRO A 55 12.71 -0.37 -0.21
N VAL A 56 13.87 0.10 0.25
CA VAL A 56 14.17 0.26 1.69
C VAL A 56 13.23 1.29 2.30
N PHE A 57 13.07 2.45 1.65
CA PHE A 57 12.12 3.47 2.10
C PHE A 57 10.67 2.99 1.97
N GLY A 58 10.35 2.28 0.89
CA GLY A 58 9.05 1.66 0.68
C GLY A 58 8.67 0.69 1.81
N TYR A 59 9.62 -0.07 2.31
CA TYR A 59 9.40 -0.96 3.46
C TYR A 59 8.95 -0.21 4.70
N PHE A 60 9.59 0.91 5.04
CA PHE A 60 9.18 1.73 6.19
C PHE A 60 7.84 2.45 5.99
N LEU A 61 7.46 2.73 4.75
CA LEU A 61 6.17 3.32 4.42
C LEU A 61 5.05 2.28 4.27
N SER A 62 5.38 0.99 4.15
CA SER A 62 4.41 -0.07 3.91
C SER A 62 3.30 -0.15 4.97
N PRO A 63 3.56 0.03 6.30
CA PRO A 63 2.47 0.01 7.27
C PRO A 63 1.46 1.13 7.07
N LEU A 64 1.93 2.32 6.67
CA LEU A 64 1.04 3.46 6.41
C LEU A 64 0.14 3.21 5.20
N THR A 65 0.73 2.73 4.09
CA THR A 65 -0.04 2.38 2.88
C THR A 65 -1.00 1.23 3.13
N ALA A 66 -0.59 0.23 3.93
CA ALA A 66 -1.43 -0.88 4.35
C ALA A 66 -2.63 -0.41 5.19
N MET A 67 -2.42 0.54 6.13
CA MET A 67 -3.52 1.14 6.91
C MET A 67 -4.53 1.86 6.02
N LEU A 68 -4.07 2.65 5.05
CA LEU A 68 -4.94 3.34 4.09
C LEU A 68 -5.71 2.34 3.21
N SER A 69 -5.05 1.28 2.75
CA SER A 69 -5.69 0.23 1.95
C SER A 69 -6.80 -0.47 2.73
N ARG A 70 -6.53 -0.88 3.98
CA ARG A 70 -7.53 -1.51 4.84
C ARG A 70 -8.74 -0.61 5.11
N ARG A 71 -8.50 0.69 5.34
CA ARG A 71 -9.59 1.66 5.53
C ARG A 71 -10.49 1.73 4.30
N HIS A 72 -9.91 1.80 3.10
CA HIS A 72 -10.69 1.83 1.86
C HIS A 72 -11.52 0.56 1.65
N GLU A 73 -11.05 -0.60 2.14
CA GLU A 73 -11.84 -1.84 2.07
C GLU A 73 -13.04 -1.82 3.01
N PHE A 74 -12.88 -1.33 4.24
CA PHE A 74 -14.03 -1.15 5.14
C PHE A 74 -15.05 -0.15 4.58
N GLU A 75 -14.60 0.93 3.95
CA GLU A 75 -15.48 1.89 3.27
C GLU A 75 -16.20 1.24 2.07
N ALA A 76 -15.50 0.38 1.31
CA ALA A 76 -16.09 -0.35 0.19
C ALA A 76 -17.12 -1.41 0.66
N ASP A 77 -16.83 -2.13 1.75
CA ASP A 77 -17.75 -3.10 2.34
C ASP A 77 -19.01 -2.43 2.86
N ALA A 78 -18.88 -1.30 3.56
CA ALA A 78 -20.02 -0.52 4.05
C ALA A 78 -20.88 -0.02 2.89
N TYR A 79 -20.26 0.46 1.82
CA TYR A 79 -20.97 0.86 0.62
C TYR A 79 -21.68 -0.32 -0.04
N ALA A 80 -21.00 -1.46 -0.23
CA ALA A 80 -21.61 -2.66 -0.82
C ALA A 80 -22.80 -3.17 0.01
N ALA A 81 -22.67 -3.19 1.34
CA ALA A 81 -23.76 -3.57 2.24
C ALA A 81 -24.95 -2.62 2.19
N SER A 82 -24.73 -1.34 1.86
CA SER A 82 -25.80 -0.35 1.67
C SER A 82 -26.55 -0.49 0.34
N GLN A 83 -25.91 -1.09 -0.69
CA GLN A 83 -26.49 -1.26 -2.03
C GLN A 83 -27.09 -2.66 -2.25
N ALA A 84 -26.67 -3.65 -1.47
CA ALA A 84 -27.06 -5.05 -1.59
C ALA A 84 -27.26 -5.67 -0.19
N SER A 85 -27.67 -6.95 -0.14
CA SER A 85 -27.80 -7.68 1.12
C SER A 85 -26.44 -7.85 1.81
N GLY A 86 -26.31 -7.34 3.03
CA GLY A 86 -25.13 -7.57 3.87
C GLY A 86 -24.86 -9.07 4.15
N ALA A 87 -25.93 -9.89 4.16
CA ALA A 87 -25.83 -11.33 4.31
C ALA A 87 -25.17 -11.98 3.09
N ASP A 88 -25.50 -11.53 1.87
CA ASP A 88 -24.88 -12.03 0.64
C ASP A 88 -23.40 -11.66 0.58
N LEU A 89 -23.05 -10.44 0.98
CA LEU A 89 -21.65 -10.00 1.07
C LEU A 89 -20.88 -10.83 2.11
N THR A 90 -21.48 -11.11 3.26
CA THR A 90 -20.90 -11.99 4.29
C THR A 90 -20.61 -13.39 3.73
N THR A 91 -21.58 -13.96 3.02
CA THR A 91 -21.43 -15.29 2.41
C THR A 91 -20.34 -15.31 1.33
N ALA A 92 -20.29 -14.27 0.50
CA ALA A 92 -19.25 -14.12 -0.53
C ALA A 92 -17.84 -13.99 0.07
N LEU A 93 -17.69 -13.22 1.15
CA LEU A 93 -16.40 -13.06 1.84
C LEU A 93 -15.94 -14.38 2.50
N LEU A 94 -16.85 -15.14 3.11
CA LEU A 94 -16.55 -16.45 3.68
C LEU A 94 -16.08 -17.43 2.62
N LYS A 95 -16.78 -17.50 1.48
CA LYS A 95 -16.42 -18.35 0.36
C LYS A 95 -15.06 -17.97 -0.23
N LEU A 96 -14.82 -16.67 -0.43
CA LEU A 96 -13.53 -16.18 -0.92
C LEU A 96 -12.39 -16.55 0.02
N HIS A 97 -12.64 -16.51 1.33
CA HIS A 97 -11.64 -16.86 2.34
C HIS A 97 -11.35 -18.36 2.34
N GLU A 98 -12.37 -19.19 2.21
CA GLU A 98 -12.26 -20.65 2.09
C GLU A 98 -11.48 -21.05 0.82
N ASP A 99 -11.85 -20.47 -0.32
CA ASP A 99 -11.22 -20.72 -1.62
C ASP A 99 -9.72 -20.35 -1.63
N ASN A 100 -9.32 -19.32 -0.88
CA ASN A 100 -7.92 -18.88 -0.77
C ASN A 100 -7.13 -19.61 0.33
N ALA A 101 -7.73 -20.51 1.09
CA ALA A 101 -7.11 -21.24 2.19
C ALA A 101 -6.34 -20.33 3.17
N ALA A 102 -6.83 -19.09 3.37
CA ALA A 102 -6.17 -18.10 4.21
C ALA A 102 -6.41 -18.40 5.71
N THR A 103 -5.43 -18.06 6.56
CA THR A 103 -5.59 -18.24 8.00
C THR A 103 -6.64 -17.29 8.58
N LEU A 104 -7.53 -17.79 9.43
CA LEU A 104 -8.56 -17.00 10.11
C LEU A 104 -8.01 -16.18 11.28
N THR A 105 -6.90 -16.61 11.87
CA THR A 105 -6.33 -16.02 13.09
C THR A 105 -4.87 -15.61 12.89
N PRO A 106 -4.57 -14.65 12.01
CA PRO A 106 -3.22 -14.15 11.87
C PRO A 106 -2.82 -13.32 13.08
N ASP A 107 -1.50 -13.26 13.37
CA ASP A 107 -0.97 -12.41 14.43
C ASP A 107 -1.31 -10.93 14.19
N PRO A 108 -1.89 -10.21 15.18
CA PRO A 108 -2.35 -8.83 15.01
C PRO A 108 -1.22 -7.84 14.68
N VAL A 109 0.00 -8.07 15.19
CA VAL A 109 1.15 -7.21 14.91
C VAL A 109 1.60 -7.43 13.46
N TYR A 110 1.68 -8.70 13.06
CA TYR A 110 2.02 -9.04 11.68
C TYR A 110 1.02 -8.45 10.67
N VAL A 111 -0.27 -8.52 10.96
CA VAL A 111 -1.35 -7.92 10.15
C VAL A 111 -1.14 -6.42 9.97
N ARG A 112 -0.82 -5.71 11.05
CA ARG A 112 -0.63 -4.24 11.00
C ARG A 112 0.50 -3.83 10.05
N PHE A 113 1.58 -4.60 9.98
CA PHE A 113 2.75 -4.29 9.19
C PHE A 113 2.67 -4.82 7.75
N HIS A 114 2.12 -6.02 7.55
CA HIS A 114 2.29 -6.76 6.30
C HIS A 114 1.01 -6.93 5.49
N TYR A 115 -0.18 -6.86 6.13
CA TYR A 115 -1.43 -7.07 5.42
C TYR A 115 -1.95 -5.77 4.82
N SER A 116 -2.03 -5.72 3.50
CA SER A 116 -2.71 -4.64 2.76
C SER A 116 -4.23 -4.75 2.80
N HIS A 117 -4.75 -5.93 3.16
CA HIS A 117 -6.17 -6.24 3.29
C HIS A 117 -6.52 -6.57 4.75
N PRO A 118 -7.69 -6.14 5.28
CA PRO A 118 -8.12 -6.56 6.60
C PRO A 118 -8.36 -8.08 6.62
N PRO A 119 -8.09 -8.77 7.75
CA PRO A 119 -8.51 -10.15 7.92
C PRO A 119 -10.02 -10.30 7.69
N ALA A 120 -10.45 -11.43 7.12
CA ALA A 120 -11.87 -11.69 6.88
C ALA A 120 -12.70 -11.61 8.17
N THR A 121 -12.14 -12.05 9.29
CA THR A 121 -12.78 -11.98 10.61
C THR A 121 -13.10 -10.54 11.05
N GLU A 122 -12.21 -9.58 10.79
CA GLU A 122 -12.46 -8.17 11.10
C GLU A 122 -13.54 -7.57 10.18
N ARG A 123 -13.51 -7.90 8.88
CA ARG A 123 -14.52 -7.45 7.91
C ARG A 123 -15.91 -8.00 8.25
N LEU A 124 -15.99 -9.29 8.58
CA LEU A 124 -17.25 -9.93 9.00
C LEU A 124 -17.81 -9.31 10.29
N ALA A 125 -16.96 -9.06 11.28
CA ALA A 125 -17.37 -8.39 12.52
C ALA A 125 -17.89 -6.98 12.26
N ALA A 126 -17.25 -6.21 11.38
CA ALA A 126 -17.70 -4.87 11.00
C ALA A 126 -19.08 -4.89 10.30
N LEU A 127 -19.32 -5.84 9.39
CA LEU A 127 -20.62 -6.00 8.71
C LEU A 127 -21.73 -6.40 9.68
N GLN A 128 -21.45 -7.30 10.62
CA GLN A 128 -22.43 -7.72 11.64
C GLN A 128 -22.79 -6.58 12.58
N SER A 129 -21.81 -5.78 13.02
CA SER A 129 -22.06 -4.61 13.87
C SER A 129 -22.91 -3.56 13.16
N ALA A 130 -22.67 -3.33 11.88
CA ALA A 130 -23.46 -2.38 11.07
C ALA A 130 -24.93 -2.87 10.90
N ALA A 131 -25.14 -4.16 10.71
CA ALA A 131 -26.48 -4.76 10.61
C ALA A 131 -27.25 -4.68 11.92
N GLY A 132 -26.59 -4.90 13.07
CA GLY A 132 -27.21 -4.81 14.40
C GLY A 132 -27.56 -3.37 14.83
N THR A 133 -26.97 -2.34 14.22
CA THR A 133 -27.28 -0.94 14.52
C THR A 133 -28.45 -0.41 13.66
N ALA A 134 -28.82 -1.13 12.60
CA ALA A 134 -29.90 -0.76 11.68
C ALA A 134 -31.26 -1.39 12.03
N ALA A 135 -31.31 -2.27 13.03
CA ALA A 135 -32.51 -2.92 13.57
C ALA A 135 -33.02 -2.23 14.82
#